data_70a2a0cdde52b01362948928e4e01a42
#
_entry.id   70a2a0cdde52b01362948928e4e01a42
#
_cell.length_a   1.000
_cell.length_b   1.000
_cell.length_c   1.000
_cell.angle_alpha   90.00
_cell.angle_beta   90.00
_cell.angle_gamma   90.00
#
_symmetry.space_group_name_H-M   'P 1'
#
loop_
_entity.id
_entity.type
_entity.pdbx_description
1 polymer ?
#
loop_
_entity_poly.entity_id
_entity_poly.type
_entity_poly.pdbx_seq_one_letter_code
_entity_poly.pdbx_strand_id
1 'polypeptide(L)'
;MTPDHVLVPLDGSPLAAEALAHALATFDCPVTVLNVVTPLDAGMTEGGVLEPDGEREREAAERAERLVADARERAAAADRPVETTVETGDPAETILAYVADHDVDHVVMGGHGGERGSIARRLLGTIASTVVGEAPVTVTVVR
;
A
#
# COMPACT_ATOMS: atom_id res chain seq x y z
N MET A 1 -22.95 -4.47 4.52
CA MET A 1 -22.31 -4.35 5.83
C MET A 1 -21.21 -3.31 5.78
N THR A 2 -21.20 -2.38 6.73
CA THR A 2 -20.21 -1.30 6.76
C THR A 2 -18.90 -1.82 7.36
N PRO A 3 -17.76 -1.57 6.74
CA PRO A 3 -16.50 -2.03 7.30
C PRO A 3 -16.15 -1.27 8.59
N ASP A 4 -15.42 -1.93 9.46
CA ASP A 4 -14.93 -1.35 10.71
C ASP A 4 -13.47 -0.93 10.64
N HIS A 5 -12.72 -1.46 9.67
CA HIS A 5 -11.31 -1.15 9.49
C HIS A 5 -10.89 -1.33 8.03
N VAL A 6 -10.46 -0.26 7.41
CA VAL A 6 -10.03 -0.25 6.00
C VAL A 6 -8.52 -0.15 5.91
N LEU A 7 -7.92 -0.96 5.04
CA LEU A 7 -6.50 -0.92 4.73
C LEU A 7 -6.29 -0.36 3.33
N VAL A 8 -5.37 0.60 3.22
CA VAL A 8 -4.99 1.18 1.92
C VAL A 8 -3.49 0.97 1.71
N PRO A 9 -3.11 0.00 0.88
CA PRO A 9 -1.70 -0.14 0.51
C PRO A 9 -1.27 1.01 -0.39
N LEU A 10 -0.12 1.62 -0.08
CA LEU A 10 0.44 2.72 -0.86
C LEU A 10 1.84 2.36 -1.34
N ASP A 11 2.06 2.49 -2.64
CA ASP A 11 3.37 2.25 -3.27
C ASP A 11 3.96 3.50 -3.93
N GLY A 12 3.32 4.66 -3.74
CA GLY A 12 3.74 5.91 -4.35
C GLY A 12 3.17 6.14 -5.75
N SER A 13 2.40 5.20 -6.29
CA SER A 13 1.79 5.35 -7.60
C SER A 13 0.59 6.30 -7.55
N PRO A 14 0.22 6.91 -8.70
CA PRO A 14 -0.96 7.77 -8.75
C PRO A 14 -2.25 7.06 -8.37
N LEU A 15 -2.44 5.81 -8.78
CA LEU A 15 -3.64 5.06 -8.44
C LEU A 15 -3.72 4.74 -6.96
N ALA A 16 -2.59 4.51 -6.29
CA ALA A 16 -2.59 4.31 -4.85
C ALA A 16 -3.06 5.58 -4.13
N ALA A 17 -2.63 6.76 -4.59
CA ALA A 17 -3.11 8.02 -4.02
C ALA A 17 -4.61 8.20 -4.27
N GLU A 18 -5.10 7.82 -5.44
CA GLU A 18 -6.53 7.85 -5.74
C GLU A 18 -7.31 6.87 -4.87
N ALA A 19 -6.74 5.71 -4.59
CA ALA A 19 -7.34 4.72 -3.69
C ALA A 19 -7.50 5.29 -2.27
N LEU A 20 -6.47 5.98 -1.77
CA LEU A 20 -6.55 6.63 -0.47
C LEU A 20 -7.65 7.69 -0.45
N ALA A 21 -7.71 8.54 -1.46
CA ALA A 21 -8.75 9.55 -1.56
C ALA A 21 -10.15 8.92 -1.59
N HIS A 22 -10.30 7.85 -2.34
CA HIS A 22 -11.56 7.11 -2.41
C HIS A 22 -11.96 6.54 -1.05
N ALA A 23 -11.01 5.92 -0.35
CA ALA A 23 -11.29 5.36 0.97
C ALA A 23 -11.72 6.42 1.97
N LEU A 24 -11.03 7.56 1.99
CA LEU A 24 -11.34 8.64 2.91
C LEU A 24 -12.71 9.27 2.60
N ALA A 25 -13.09 9.34 1.34
CA ALA A 25 -14.38 9.90 0.94
C ALA A 25 -15.55 8.94 1.15
N THR A 26 -15.28 7.63 1.12
CA THR A 26 -16.33 6.61 1.10
C THR A 26 -16.62 6.02 2.48
N PHE A 27 -15.59 5.82 3.30
CA PHE A 27 -15.72 5.13 4.58
C PHE A 27 -15.49 6.05 5.76
N ASP A 28 -16.30 5.89 6.81
CA ASP A 28 -16.19 6.70 8.03
C ASP A 28 -15.38 6.00 9.13
N CYS A 29 -15.00 4.74 8.91
CA CYS A 29 -14.26 3.95 9.89
C CYS A 29 -12.75 4.26 9.85
N PRO A 30 -11.99 3.74 10.82
CA PRO A 30 -10.53 3.88 10.80
C PRO A 30 -9.90 3.35 9.53
N VAL A 31 -8.93 4.10 9.00
CA VAL A 31 -8.17 3.75 7.81
C VAL A 31 -6.69 3.64 8.19
N THR A 32 -6.08 2.54 7.80
CA THR A 32 -4.64 2.35 7.95
C THR A 32 -3.99 2.37 6.58
N VAL A 33 -2.91 3.13 6.46
CA VAL A 33 -2.08 3.17 5.26
C VAL A 33 -0.87 2.28 5.49
N LEU A 34 -0.63 1.34 4.58
CA LEU A 34 0.49 0.41 4.65
C LEU A 34 1.41 0.63 3.46
N ASN A 35 2.67 0.91 3.73
CA ASN A 35 3.71 0.88 2.70
C ASN A 35 4.58 -0.36 2.92
N VAL A 36 4.77 -1.15 1.87
CA VAL A 36 5.63 -2.34 1.92
C VAL A 36 6.91 -2.04 1.16
N VAL A 37 8.03 -2.14 1.86
CA VAL A 37 9.36 -2.01 1.28
C VAL A 37 9.84 -3.40 0.88
N THR A 38 10.18 -3.59 -0.39
CA THR A 38 10.68 -4.89 -0.82
C THR A 38 12.14 -5.08 -0.37
N PRO A 39 12.61 -6.31 -0.18
CA PRO A 39 14.01 -6.56 0.15
C PRO A 39 15.00 -6.01 -0.88
N LEU A 40 14.61 -5.97 -2.15
CA LEU A 40 15.44 -5.39 -3.21
C LEU A 40 15.59 -3.87 -3.02
N ASP A 41 14.49 -3.20 -2.69
CA ASP A 41 14.51 -1.76 -2.41
C ASP A 41 15.34 -1.45 -1.16
N ALA A 42 15.34 -2.36 -0.21
CA ALA A 42 16.12 -2.23 1.02
C ALA A 42 17.60 -2.59 0.84
N GLY A 43 18.04 -2.92 -0.40
CA GLY A 43 19.43 -3.23 -0.67
C GLY A 43 19.81 -4.67 -0.45
N MET A 44 18.86 -5.55 -0.15
CA MET A 44 19.13 -6.99 -0.02
C MET A 44 19.09 -7.64 -1.38
N THR A 45 20.16 -8.33 -1.74
CA THR A 45 20.23 -9.06 -3.00
C THR A 45 20.30 -10.56 -2.73
N GLU A 46 19.93 -11.34 -3.74
CA GLU A 46 19.99 -12.80 -3.70
C GLU A 46 21.43 -13.25 -3.62
N GLY A 47 22.30 -13.05 -3.19
CA GLY A 47 23.69 -13.47 -3.03
C GLY A 47 24.25 -12.92 -1.72
N GLY A 48 23.42 -12.23 -0.96
CA GLY A 48 23.84 -11.66 0.30
C GLY A 48 24.82 -10.51 0.16
N VAL A 49 24.88 -9.91 -1.03
CA VAL A 49 25.72 -8.73 -1.26
C VAL A 49 24.95 -7.51 -0.81
N LEU A 50 25.26 -7.02 0.36
CA LEU A 50 24.71 -5.78 0.88
C LEU A 50 25.60 -4.61 0.48
N GLU A 51 25.01 -3.45 0.31
CA GLU A 51 25.77 -2.23 0.14
C GLU A 51 26.59 -2.01 1.42
N PRO A 52 27.91 -1.77 1.32
CA PRO A 52 28.77 -1.72 2.50
C PRO A 52 28.38 -0.66 3.52
N ASP A 53 27.73 0.42 3.10
CA ASP A 53 27.38 1.54 3.96
C ASP A 53 25.87 1.62 4.28
N GLY A 54 25.07 0.71 3.76
CA GLY A 54 23.63 0.71 3.98
C GLY A 54 22.88 1.86 3.33
N GLU A 55 23.47 2.51 2.31
CA GLU A 55 22.84 3.64 1.64
C GLU A 55 21.48 3.31 1.04
N ARG A 56 21.36 2.16 0.39
CA ARG A 56 20.09 1.76 -0.22
C ARG A 56 19.00 1.54 0.82
N GLU A 57 19.37 0.98 1.96
CA GLU A 57 18.42 0.79 3.05
C GLU A 57 17.94 2.13 3.60
N ARG A 58 18.85 3.10 3.76
CA ARG A 58 18.47 4.43 4.21
C ARG A 58 17.59 5.15 3.21
N GLU A 59 17.91 5.05 1.91
CA GLU A 59 17.11 5.64 0.85
C GLU A 59 15.71 5.04 0.80
N ALA A 60 15.61 3.72 0.94
CA ALA A 60 14.33 3.03 0.97
C ALA A 60 13.50 3.45 2.19
N ALA A 61 14.13 3.55 3.35
CA ALA A 61 13.46 4.00 4.57
C ALA A 61 12.98 5.44 4.44
N GLU A 62 13.80 6.32 3.86
CA GLU A 62 13.40 7.71 3.64
C GLU A 62 12.25 7.83 2.66
N ARG A 63 12.25 7.02 1.59
CA ARG A 63 11.13 6.99 0.64
C ARG A 63 9.85 6.56 1.34
N ALA A 64 9.94 5.51 2.15
CA ALA A 64 8.79 5.01 2.89
C ALA A 64 8.24 6.07 3.84
N GLU A 65 9.12 6.76 4.55
CA GLU A 65 8.71 7.83 5.45
C GLU A 65 8.04 9.00 4.69
N ARG A 66 8.55 9.36 3.52
CA ARG A 66 7.93 10.39 2.71
C ARG A 66 6.55 9.99 2.22
N LEU A 67 6.39 8.72 1.83
CA LEU A 67 5.09 8.20 1.38
C LEU A 67 4.04 8.25 2.48
N VAL A 68 4.40 7.80 3.68
CA VAL A 68 3.43 7.81 4.79
C VAL A 68 3.18 9.22 5.30
N ALA A 69 4.19 10.10 5.27
CA ALA A 69 4.01 11.51 5.64
C ALA A 69 3.05 12.21 4.67
N ASP A 70 3.21 11.97 3.37
CA ASP A 70 2.30 12.50 2.35
C ASP A 70 0.86 12.00 2.57
N ALA A 71 0.72 10.72 2.91
CA ALA A 71 -0.59 10.15 3.20
C ALA A 71 -1.25 10.82 4.41
N ARG A 72 -0.47 11.06 5.47
CA ARG A 72 -0.97 11.78 6.65
C ARG A 72 -1.43 13.19 6.31
N GLU A 73 -0.67 13.89 5.46
CA GLU A 73 -1.04 15.25 5.03
C GLU A 73 -2.33 15.25 4.22
N ARG A 74 -2.48 14.30 3.30
CA ARG A 74 -3.70 14.17 2.51
C ARG A 74 -4.91 13.85 3.39
N ALA A 75 -4.73 12.99 4.37
CA ALA A 75 -5.77 12.62 5.31
C ALA A 75 -6.15 13.81 6.20
N ALA A 76 -5.18 14.56 6.68
CA ALA A 76 -5.42 15.75 7.48
C ALA A 76 -6.17 16.82 6.69
N ALA A 77 -5.85 17.00 5.41
CA ALA A 77 -6.56 17.93 4.54
C ALA A 77 -8.03 17.53 4.34
N ALA A 78 -8.33 16.23 4.43
CA ALA A 78 -9.70 15.72 4.38
C ALA A 78 -10.36 15.65 5.77
N ASP A 79 -9.68 16.14 6.79
CA ASP A 79 -10.11 16.08 8.19
C ASP A 79 -10.35 14.63 8.66
N ARG A 80 -9.51 13.71 8.18
CA ARG A 80 -9.62 12.29 8.46
C ARG A 80 -8.23 11.73 8.86
N PRO A 81 -7.92 11.64 10.15
CA PRO A 81 -6.62 11.07 10.56
C PRO A 81 -6.54 9.59 10.17
N VAL A 82 -5.36 9.17 9.75
CA VAL A 82 -5.09 7.78 9.40
C VAL A 82 -3.93 7.25 10.23
N GLU A 83 -3.91 5.95 10.42
CA GLU A 83 -2.74 5.27 10.96
C GLU A 83 -1.84 4.89 9.80
N THR A 84 -0.54 4.91 10.01
CA THR A 84 0.43 4.55 8.99
C THR A 84 1.38 3.49 9.53
N THR A 85 1.76 2.57 8.66
CA THR A 85 2.75 1.55 9.00
C THR A 85 3.62 1.24 7.79
N VAL A 86 4.87 0.90 8.06
CA VAL A 86 5.84 0.50 7.03
C VAL A 86 6.33 -0.89 7.40
N GLU A 87 6.24 -1.82 6.48
CA GLU A 87 6.73 -3.17 6.67
C GLU A 87 7.62 -3.57 5.51
N THR A 88 8.50 -4.54 5.73
CA THR A 88 9.40 -5.05 4.70
C THR A 88 8.99 -6.46 4.34
N GLY A 89 8.90 -6.76 3.06
CA GLY A 89 8.55 -8.10 2.59
C GLY A 89 8.04 -8.09 1.17
N ASP A 90 7.44 -9.21 0.77
CA ASP A 90 6.72 -9.28 -0.49
C ASP A 90 5.42 -8.49 -0.37
N PRO A 91 5.12 -7.59 -1.30
CA PRO A 91 3.95 -6.73 -1.15
C PRO A 91 2.64 -7.48 -0.96
N ALA A 92 2.31 -8.42 -1.83
CA ALA A 92 1.04 -9.14 -1.71
C ALA A 92 0.95 -9.97 -0.44
N GLU A 93 2.01 -10.70 -0.09
CA GLU A 93 2.04 -11.51 1.13
C GLU A 93 1.92 -10.63 2.38
N THR A 94 2.60 -9.49 2.39
CA THR A 94 2.57 -8.57 3.53
C THR A 94 1.19 -7.95 3.71
N ILE A 95 0.54 -7.57 2.61
CA ILE A 95 -0.82 -7.04 2.65
C ILE A 95 -1.78 -8.09 3.22
N LEU A 96 -1.71 -9.32 2.71
CA LEU A 96 -2.59 -10.39 3.16
C LEU A 96 -2.36 -10.76 4.63
N ALA A 97 -1.11 -10.79 5.07
CA ALA A 97 -0.78 -11.03 6.47
C ALA A 97 -1.31 -9.91 7.37
N TYR A 98 -1.18 -8.67 6.93
CA TYR A 98 -1.70 -7.53 7.69
C TYR A 98 -3.20 -7.62 7.88
N VAL A 99 -3.92 -7.97 6.81
CA VAL A 99 -5.37 -8.16 6.86
C VAL A 99 -5.75 -9.19 7.91
N ALA A 100 -5.03 -10.33 7.93
CA ALA A 100 -5.32 -11.41 8.88
C ALA A 100 -4.99 -11.02 10.33
N ASP A 101 -3.89 -10.29 10.53
CA ASP A 101 -3.37 -10.02 11.87
C ASP A 101 -3.98 -8.79 12.55
N HIS A 102 -4.63 -7.90 11.82
CA HIS A 102 -5.10 -6.60 12.33
C HIS A 102 -6.60 -6.38 12.16
N ASP A 103 -7.36 -7.43 11.98
CA ASP A 103 -8.82 -7.35 11.85
C ASP A 103 -9.30 -6.36 10.77
N VAL A 104 -8.58 -6.32 9.66
CA VAL A 104 -9.00 -5.53 8.51
C VAL A 104 -10.15 -6.25 7.83
N ASP A 105 -11.20 -5.53 7.50
CA ASP A 105 -12.37 -6.12 6.82
C ASP A 105 -12.64 -5.53 5.43
N HIS A 106 -11.81 -4.60 4.98
CA HIS A 106 -11.92 -4.05 3.64
C HIS A 106 -10.57 -3.51 3.18
N VAL A 107 -10.17 -3.83 1.95
CA VAL A 107 -8.96 -3.29 1.34
C VAL A 107 -9.36 -2.39 0.18
N VAL A 108 -8.76 -1.20 0.10
CA VAL A 108 -8.93 -0.29 -1.05
C VAL A 108 -7.55 -0.07 -1.65
N MET A 109 -7.36 -0.43 -2.89
CA MET A 109 -6.04 -0.36 -3.52
C MET A 109 -6.12 0.04 -4.99
N GLY A 110 -5.01 0.54 -5.52
CA GLY A 110 -4.89 0.80 -6.95
C GLY A 110 -4.80 -0.49 -7.73
N GLY A 111 -5.34 -0.50 -8.93
CA GLY A 111 -5.36 -1.68 -9.79
C GLY A 111 -4.02 -2.04 -10.39
N HIS A 112 -3.11 -1.09 -10.47
CA HIS A 112 -1.73 -1.32 -10.92
C HIS A 112 -0.83 -0.21 -10.39
N GLY A 113 0.47 -0.49 -10.31
CA GLY A 113 1.47 0.52 -10.00
C GLY A 113 2.10 1.04 -11.30
N GLY A 114 2.72 2.19 -11.23
CA GLY A 114 3.50 2.73 -12.34
C GLY A 114 2.71 3.47 -13.39
N GLU A 115 3.05 3.26 -14.67
CA GLU A 115 2.58 4.09 -15.76
C GLU A 115 1.10 3.96 -16.11
N ARG A 116 0.54 5.07 -16.58
CA ARG A 116 -0.83 5.15 -17.02
C ARG A 116 -0.92 4.96 -18.54
N GLY A 117 -1.11 3.73 -18.99
CA GLY A 117 -1.50 3.50 -20.38
C GLY A 117 -2.96 3.09 -20.44
N SER A 118 -3.63 3.29 -21.56
CA SER A 118 -5.00 2.83 -21.74
C SER A 118 -5.13 1.31 -21.59
N ILE A 119 -4.09 0.58 -21.96
CA ILE A 119 -4.04 -0.87 -21.79
C ILE A 119 -3.81 -1.24 -20.32
N ALA A 120 -2.89 -0.52 -19.64
CA ALA A 120 -2.61 -0.76 -18.24
C ALA A 120 -3.84 -0.55 -17.35
N ARG A 121 -4.72 0.39 -17.71
CA ARG A 121 -5.95 0.64 -16.94
C ARG A 121 -6.93 -0.53 -16.99
N ARG A 122 -6.85 -1.37 -18.00
CA ARG A 122 -7.75 -2.52 -18.18
C ARG A 122 -7.25 -3.77 -17.49
N LEU A 123 -5.98 -3.80 -17.14
CA LEU A 123 -5.34 -4.96 -16.54
C LEU A 123 -5.05 -4.68 -15.07
N LEU A 124 -5.29 -5.68 -14.24
CA LEU A 124 -4.84 -5.62 -12.86
C LEU A 124 -3.35 -5.95 -12.81
N GLY A 125 -2.60 -5.21 -12.00
CA GLY A 125 -1.21 -5.54 -11.73
C GLY A 125 -1.10 -6.84 -10.95
N THR A 126 0.10 -7.37 -10.85
CA THR A 126 0.35 -8.64 -10.16
C THR A 126 -0.07 -8.61 -8.70
N ILE A 127 0.27 -7.52 -8.00
CA ILE A 127 -0.08 -7.40 -6.57
C ILE A 127 -1.60 -7.33 -6.39
N ALA A 128 -2.27 -6.49 -7.18
CA ALA A 128 -3.72 -6.35 -7.10
C ALA A 128 -4.43 -7.67 -7.43
N SER A 129 -3.97 -8.37 -8.46
CA SER A 129 -4.55 -9.66 -8.84
C SER A 129 -4.42 -10.69 -7.71
N THR A 130 -3.27 -10.74 -7.07
CA THR A 130 -3.03 -11.66 -5.96
C THR A 130 -3.91 -11.32 -4.75
N VAL A 131 -3.98 -10.06 -4.40
CA VAL A 131 -4.80 -9.62 -3.25
C VAL A 131 -6.28 -9.90 -3.52
N VAL A 132 -6.77 -9.56 -4.71
CA VAL A 132 -8.16 -9.82 -5.08
C VAL A 132 -8.47 -11.32 -5.01
N GLY A 133 -7.55 -12.15 -5.49
CA GLY A 133 -7.76 -13.60 -5.53
C GLY A 133 -7.66 -14.29 -4.18
N GLU A 134 -6.90 -13.76 -3.25
CA GLU A 134 -6.58 -14.46 -2.00
C GLU A 134 -7.08 -13.77 -0.73
N ALA A 135 -7.47 -12.52 -0.78
CA ALA A 135 -7.94 -11.82 0.42
C ALA A 135 -9.27 -12.42 0.90
N PRO A 136 -9.40 -12.68 2.21
CA PRO A 136 -10.66 -13.18 2.78
C PRO A 136 -11.67 -12.07 3.04
N VAL A 137 -11.40 -10.84 2.61
CA VAL A 137 -12.24 -9.68 2.84
C VAL A 137 -12.57 -8.98 1.52
N THR A 138 -13.47 -8.02 1.57
CA THR A 138 -13.83 -7.24 0.39
C THR A 138 -12.64 -6.39 -0.07
N VAL A 139 -12.42 -6.34 -1.37
CA VAL A 139 -11.36 -5.54 -1.98
C VAL A 139 -11.96 -4.62 -3.02
N THR A 140 -11.75 -3.32 -2.83
CA THR A 140 -12.11 -2.31 -3.82
C THR A 140 -10.85 -1.97 -4.62
N VAL A 141 -10.93 -2.07 -5.92
CA VAL A 141 -9.81 -1.75 -6.81
C VAL A 141 -10.12 -0.47 -7.57
N VAL A 142 -9.25 0.52 -7.44
CA VAL A 142 -9.36 1.79 -8.16
C VAL A 142 -8.54 1.69 -9.44
N ARG A 143 -9.17 1.98 -10.58
CA ARG A 143 -8.53 1.87 -11.89
C ARG A 143 -8.37 3.22 -12.56
#